data_09d72f2562a541e4511613b837a67362
#
_entry.id   09d72f2562a541e4511613b837a67362
#
_cell.length_a   1.000
_cell.length_b   1.000
_cell.length_c   1.000
_cell.angle_alpha   90.00
_cell.angle_beta   90.00
_cell.angle_gamma   90.00
#
_symmetry.space_group_name_H-M   'P 1'
#
loop_
_entity.id
_entity.type
_entity.pdbx_description
1 polymer ?
#
loop_
_entity_poly.entity_id
_entity_poly.type
_entity_poly.pdbx_seq_one_letter_code
_entity_poly.pdbx_strand_id
1 'polypeptide(L)'
;MKKNVLFLLADDQRFDTIHALGNPDIQTPNLDRLVAEGVTFENAYIPGGTSGAVCMPSRAMMQTSKHLFDLQDLGAVIPDEHAILGEELQKNNYHTVGIGKWHNGTKGYGRAFSDGGEIFFGGMWDHWNVPVNEFDPAKEYRDWRTFTQDPFSTNHTIQMPADHLTMGKHSTDLFADKLIEKIHDVATMEQPFFLYGAFLAPHDPRTMPEAYKNMYDPAKIPLPENFLPEHPFEFDVKRERDESLEAYPRPESRVRQHIADYYAMISHIDARIGTILDALEETGQLENTLIIFSGDNGISIGQHGLMGKQNLYEHSIHVPLVMAGPGLPKGKRVTQRALLLDIMPTILDYTDTPIPEGLFGQSLLPVIADEKPGREMIYLSFTQRIRGLLQGDYKLIEYATDFGAHTQLFNIKEDPKEMVNLAEDPAFAEKLATMQATLVQQAEVMGDFEFPQGKQFWEKKAELAGK
;
A
#
# COMPACT_ATOMS: atom_id res chain seq x y z
N MET A 1 -15.27 -20.87 18.56
CA MET A 1 -13.81 -20.98 18.36
C MET A 1 -13.36 -19.61 17.88
N LYS A 2 -12.27 -19.05 18.39
CA LYS A 2 -11.73 -17.80 17.85
C LYS A 2 -11.29 -17.99 16.41
N LYS A 3 -11.48 -16.98 15.57
CA LYS A 3 -11.14 -17.02 14.14
C LYS A 3 -9.68 -16.67 13.93
N ASN A 4 -9.03 -17.31 13.00
CA ASN A 4 -7.67 -16.98 12.57
C ASN A 4 -7.67 -15.82 11.59
N VAL A 5 -6.52 -15.18 11.40
CA VAL A 5 -6.34 -14.09 10.42
C VAL A 5 -5.07 -14.31 9.62
N LEU A 6 -5.18 -14.23 8.30
CA LEU A 6 -4.07 -14.13 7.36
C LEU A 6 -4.17 -12.78 6.63
N PHE A 7 -3.21 -11.90 6.83
CA PHE A 7 -3.10 -10.64 6.11
C PHE A 7 -1.94 -10.67 5.12
N LEU A 8 -2.25 -10.66 3.84
CA LEU A 8 -1.31 -10.64 2.72
C LEU A 8 -1.22 -9.23 2.15
N LEU A 9 0.00 -8.69 2.05
CA LEU A 9 0.26 -7.34 1.57
C LEU A 9 1.27 -7.36 0.43
N ALA A 10 0.92 -6.77 -0.71
CA ALA A 10 1.85 -6.53 -1.83
C ALA A 10 2.40 -5.10 -1.77
N ASP A 11 3.62 -4.87 -2.27
CA ASP A 11 4.27 -3.57 -2.31
C ASP A 11 4.08 -2.92 -3.68
N ASP A 12 3.52 -1.71 -3.72
CA ASP A 12 3.23 -0.98 -4.96
C ASP A 12 2.17 -1.62 -5.88
N GLN A 13 1.20 -2.39 -5.33
CA GLN A 13 0.16 -2.99 -6.18
C GLN A 13 -1.07 -2.09 -6.31
N ARG A 14 -1.39 -1.72 -7.55
CA ARG A 14 -2.54 -0.89 -7.90
C ARG A 14 -3.86 -1.65 -7.81
N PHE A 15 -4.95 -0.91 -7.55
CA PHE A 15 -6.34 -1.42 -7.52
C PHE A 15 -6.77 -2.12 -8.81
N ASP A 16 -6.28 -1.66 -9.99
CA ASP A 16 -6.67 -2.12 -11.33
C ASP A 16 -5.81 -3.31 -11.85
N THR A 17 -5.21 -4.08 -10.94
CA THR A 17 -4.30 -5.18 -11.30
C THR A 17 -4.78 -6.56 -10.83
N ILE A 18 -6.10 -6.73 -10.73
CA ILE A 18 -6.74 -8.03 -10.49
C ILE A 18 -7.74 -8.27 -11.63
N HIS A 19 -7.66 -9.44 -12.29
CA HIS A 19 -8.48 -9.74 -13.46
C HIS A 19 -9.97 -9.66 -13.15
N ALA A 20 -10.44 -10.26 -12.06
CA ALA A 20 -11.85 -10.20 -11.64
C ALA A 20 -12.35 -8.81 -11.28
N LEU A 21 -11.46 -7.81 -11.16
CA LEU A 21 -11.80 -6.40 -10.94
C LEU A 21 -11.85 -5.57 -12.22
N GLY A 22 -11.77 -6.23 -13.39
CA GLY A 22 -11.99 -5.61 -14.69
C GLY A 22 -10.74 -5.39 -15.54
N ASN A 23 -9.60 -5.96 -15.18
CA ASN A 23 -8.40 -5.92 -16.01
C ASN A 23 -8.27 -7.20 -16.87
N PRO A 24 -8.57 -7.14 -18.18
CA PRO A 24 -8.53 -8.32 -19.02
C PRO A 24 -7.12 -8.77 -19.41
N ASP A 25 -6.11 -7.92 -19.17
CA ASP A 25 -4.75 -8.13 -19.65
C ASP A 25 -3.86 -8.85 -18.62
N ILE A 26 -4.33 -9.05 -17.39
CA ILE A 26 -3.58 -9.68 -16.30
C ILE A 26 -4.18 -11.04 -15.90
N GLN A 27 -3.35 -11.97 -15.43
CA GLN A 27 -3.76 -13.28 -14.94
C GLN A 27 -3.54 -13.38 -13.44
N THR A 28 -4.65 -13.44 -12.69
CA THR A 28 -4.66 -13.50 -11.22
C THR A 28 -5.71 -14.47 -10.68
N PRO A 29 -5.68 -15.77 -11.09
CA PRO A 29 -6.76 -16.72 -10.78
C PRO A 29 -6.98 -16.94 -9.27
N ASN A 30 -5.95 -16.79 -8.43
CA ASN A 30 -6.07 -16.99 -7.00
C ASN A 30 -6.63 -15.76 -6.28
N LEU A 31 -6.25 -14.56 -6.71
CA LEU A 31 -6.90 -13.31 -6.27
C LEU A 31 -8.34 -13.24 -6.77
N ASP A 32 -8.62 -13.72 -7.99
CA ASP A 32 -9.99 -13.82 -8.54
C ASP A 32 -10.86 -14.77 -7.67
N ARG A 33 -10.28 -15.88 -7.17
CA ARG A 33 -10.94 -16.76 -6.20
C ARG A 33 -11.29 -16.00 -4.92
N LEU A 34 -10.35 -15.24 -4.33
CA LEU A 34 -10.62 -14.43 -3.13
C LEU A 34 -11.72 -13.40 -3.36
N VAL A 35 -11.70 -12.74 -4.52
CA VAL A 35 -12.76 -11.79 -4.94
C VAL A 35 -14.12 -12.48 -5.02
N ALA A 36 -14.19 -13.68 -5.57
CA ALA A 36 -15.43 -14.44 -5.71
C ALA A 36 -15.95 -14.97 -4.36
N GLU A 37 -15.07 -15.34 -3.45
CA GLU A 37 -15.40 -15.92 -2.15
C GLU A 37 -15.53 -14.89 -1.02
N GLY A 38 -15.27 -13.61 -1.27
CA GLY A 38 -15.22 -12.58 -0.24
C GLY A 38 -15.92 -11.29 -0.59
N VAL A 39 -15.49 -10.24 0.09
CA VAL A 39 -15.90 -8.85 -0.06
C VAL A 39 -14.76 -8.06 -0.69
N THR A 40 -15.07 -7.26 -1.71
CA THR A 40 -14.11 -6.33 -2.31
C THR A 40 -14.57 -4.91 -2.09
N PHE A 41 -13.70 -4.07 -1.53
CA PHE A 41 -13.88 -2.62 -1.51
C PHE A 41 -13.39 -2.05 -2.85
N GLU A 42 -14.32 -1.48 -3.62
CA GLU A 42 -14.01 -0.88 -4.93
C GLU A 42 -13.32 0.48 -4.79
N ASN A 43 -13.39 1.08 -3.59
CA ASN A 43 -12.85 2.41 -3.29
C ASN A 43 -12.01 2.37 -1.99
N ALA A 44 -10.91 1.60 -1.99
CA ALA A 44 -9.98 1.55 -0.90
C ALA A 44 -8.74 2.42 -1.20
N TYR A 45 -8.36 3.28 -0.25
CA TYR A 45 -7.35 4.30 -0.46
C TYR A 45 -6.30 4.33 0.65
N ILE A 46 -5.17 4.93 0.33
CA ILE A 46 -4.26 5.53 1.29
C ILE A 46 -4.44 7.06 1.28
N PRO A 47 -4.19 7.77 2.37
CA PRO A 47 -4.31 9.23 2.38
C PRO A 47 -3.10 9.95 1.72
N GLY A 48 -2.19 9.21 1.07
CA GLY A 48 -0.96 9.70 0.48
C GLY A 48 0.28 9.35 1.28
N GLY A 49 1.27 10.25 1.38
CA GLY A 49 2.54 9.96 2.02
C GLY A 49 3.30 11.19 2.54
N THR A 50 4.14 10.96 3.52
CA THR A 50 5.00 11.97 4.17
C THR A 50 6.44 11.95 3.64
N SER A 51 6.77 11.00 2.78
CA SER A 51 8.09 10.86 2.16
C SER A 51 7.99 10.25 0.77
N GLY A 52 9.07 10.28 -0.01
CA GLY A 52 9.14 9.59 -1.30
C GLY A 52 8.93 8.08 -1.20
N ALA A 53 9.26 7.47 -0.06
CA ALA A 53 8.95 6.08 0.26
C ALA A 53 7.53 5.95 0.83
N VAL A 54 6.49 6.10 -0.01
CA VAL A 54 5.07 6.11 0.39
C VAL A 54 4.64 4.83 1.14
N CYS A 55 5.25 3.69 0.83
CA CYS A 55 5.00 2.41 1.51
C CYS A 55 5.31 2.47 3.02
N MET A 56 6.29 3.24 3.46
CA MET A 56 6.69 3.35 4.86
C MET A 56 5.58 3.94 5.75
N PRO A 57 5.06 5.16 5.50
CA PRO A 57 3.94 5.70 6.27
C PRO A 57 2.67 4.87 6.10
N SER A 58 2.39 4.33 4.91
CA SER A 58 1.21 3.49 4.69
C SER A 58 1.21 2.25 5.60
N ARG A 59 2.34 1.53 5.70
CA ARG A 59 2.48 0.38 6.58
C ARG A 59 2.36 0.76 8.06
N ALA A 60 2.95 1.88 8.48
CA ALA A 60 2.77 2.40 9.83
C ALA A 60 1.29 2.68 10.16
N MET A 61 0.57 3.33 9.25
CA MET A 61 -0.86 3.60 9.38
C MET A 61 -1.70 2.32 9.49
N MET A 62 -1.44 1.31 8.65
CA MET A 62 -2.14 0.02 8.71
C MET A 62 -1.93 -0.70 10.05
N GLN A 63 -0.72 -0.65 10.60
CA GLN A 63 -0.38 -1.33 11.84
C GLN A 63 -0.87 -0.61 13.09
N THR A 64 -1.07 0.72 13.03
CA THR A 64 -1.41 1.55 14.19
C THR A 64 -2.78 2.19 14.12
N SER A 65 -3.41 2.19 12.96
CA SER A 65 -4.65 2.94 12.69
C SER A 65 -4.56 4.43 13.02
N LYS A 66 -3.34 5.00 12.96
CA LYS A 66 -3.08 6.44 13.09
C LYS A 66 -3.07 7.10 11.73
N HIS A 67 -3.41 8.39 11.66
CA HIS A 67 -3.32 9.18 10.43
C HIS A 67 -1.88 9.62 10.13
N LEU A 68 -1.61 10.05 8.88
CA LEU A 68 -0.30 10.51 8.41
C LEU A 68 0.39 11.50 9.35
N PHE A 69 -0.37 12.44 9.93
CA PHE A 69 0.18 13.52 10.75
C PHE A 69 0.44 13.10 12.21
N ASP A 70 -0.04 11.93 12.60
CA ASP A 70 0.23 11.33 13.92
C ASP A 70 1.47 10.41 13.91
N LEU A 71 2.10 10.20 12.74
CA LEU A 71 3.24 9.30 12.61
C LEU A 71 4.54 9.96 13.07
N GLN A 72 5.37 9.20 13.79
CA GLN A 72 6.71 9.64 14.17
C GLN A 72 7.72 9.32 13.06
N ASP A 73 8.71 10.19 12.89
CA ASP A 73 9.79 10.04 11.90
C ASP A 73 9.25 9.63 10.51
N LEU A 74 8.20 10.33 10.07
CA LEU A 74 7.50 10.11 8.80
C LEU A 74 6.98 8.67 8.60
N GLY A 75 6.85 7.89 9.67
CA GLY A 75 6.41 6.49 9.65
C GLY A 75 7.55 5.46 9.75
N ALA A 76 8.81 5.89 9.80
CA ALA A 76 9.94 4.95 9.94
C ALA A 76 9.98 4.25 11.29
N VAL A 77 9.40 4.87 12.31
CA VAL A 77 9.35 4.35 13.69
C VAL A 77 7.91 4.38 14.19
N ILE A 78 7.50 3.30 14.84
CA ILE A 78 6.22 3.27 15.58
C ILE A 78 6.51 3.57 17.05
N PRO A 79 6.03 4.71 17.60
CA PRO A 79 6.29 5.09 18.99
C PRO A 79 5.59 4.15 19.97
N ASP A 80 6.11 4.10 21.23
CA ASP A 80 5.63 3.15 22.24
C ASP A 80 4.18 3.41 22.67
N GLU A 81 3.74 4.65 22.59
CA GLU A 81 2.38 5.09 22.92
C GLU A 81 1.33 4.71 21.87
N HIS A 82 1.74 4.35 20.66
CA HIS A 82 0.83 3.88 19.63
C HIS A 82 0.55 2.38 19.80
N ALA A 83 -0.73 2.01 19.82
CA ALA A 83 -1.13 0.61 19.72
C ALA A 83 -0.68 0.02 18.38
N ILE A 84 -0.29 -1.24 18.35
CA ILE A 84 0.07 -1.98 17.15
C ILE A 84 -0.86 -3.19 17.04
N LEU A 85 -1.38 -3.46 15.85
CA LEU A 85 -2.34 -4.54 15.59
C LEU A 85 -1.92 -5.87 16.22
N GLY A 86 -0.70 -6.34 15.93
CA GLY A 86 -0.22 -7.62 16.46
C GLY A 86 -0.07 -7.62 17.98
N GLU A 87 0.34 -6.50 18.59
CA GLU A 87 0.42 -6.37 20.05
C GLU A 87 -0.95 -6.46 20.72
N GLU A 88 -1.98 -5.82 20.13
CA GLU A 88 -3.37 -5.92 20.65
C GLU A 88 -3.92 -7.35 20.53
N LEU A 89 -3.63 -8.02 19.41
CA LEU A 89 -4.00 -9.42 19.22
C LEU A 89 -3.29 -10.35 20.22
N GLN A 90 -2.00 -10.12 20.53
CA GLN A 90 -1.28 -10.88 21.56
C GLN A 90 -1.95 -10.74 22.94
N LYS A 91 -2.42 -9.53 23.32
CA LYS A 91 -3.19 -9.30 24.57
C LYS A 91 -4.48 -10.14 24.60
N ASN A 92 -5.02 -10.49 23.42
CA ASN A 92 -6.20 -11.35 23.27
C ASN A 92 -5.86 -12.82 22.96
N ASN A 93 -4.65 -13.26 23.36
CA ASN A 93 -4.15 -14.64 23.24
C ASN A 93 -3.99 -15.16 21.80
N TYR A 94 -3.67 -14.28 20.84
CA TYR A 94 -3.27 -14.68 19.49
C TYR A 94 -1.77 -14.99 19.43
N HIS A 95 -1.41 -16.03 18.68
CA HIS A 95 -0.04 -16.23 18.22
C HIS A 95 0.17 -15.36 16.96
N THR A 96 1.12 -14.43 17.00
CA THR A 96 1.31 -13.45 15.92
C THR A 96 2.63 -13.69 15.20
N VAL A 97 2.57 -13.82 13.88
CA VAL A 97 3.71 -14.16 13.02
C VAL A 97 3.89 -13.10 11.94
N GLY A 98 5.10 -12.55 11.82
CA GLY A 98 5.45 -11.59 10.77
C GLY A 98 6.46 -12.16 9.78
N ILE A 99 6.21 -12.03 8.47
CA ILE A 99 7.07 -12.53 7.41
C ILE A 99 7.19 -11.47 6.31
N GLY A 100 8.41 -11.30 5.78
CA GLY A 100 8.69 -10.40 4.67
C GLY A 100 8.92 -8.96 5.06
N LYS A 101 8.49 -8.02 4.21
CA LYS A 101 8.79 -6.59 4.36
C LYS A 101 8.01 -5.94 5.51
N TRP A 102 8.77 -5.36 6.46
CA TRP A 102 8.19 -4.60 7.58
C TRP A 102 8.26 -3.08 7.38
N HIS A 103 9.45 -2.51 7.22
CA HIS A 103 9.76 -1.11 6.90
C HIS A 103 9.60 -0.09 8.06
N ASN A 104 9.11 -0.47 9.25
CA ASN A 104 8.79 0.44 10.36
C ASN A 104 9.65 0.17 11.61
N GLY A 105 10.93 -0.16 11.41
CA GLY A 105 11.91 -0.36 12.46
C GLY A 105 11.80 -1.69 13.23
N THR A 106 12.91 -2.14 13.79
CA THR A 106 13.00 -3.45 14.48
C THR A 106 12.17 -3.48 15.76
N LYS A 107 12.13 -2.36 16.51
CA LYS A 107 11.36 -2.26 17.75
C LYS A 107 9.85 -2.44 17.54
N GLY A 108 9.30 -1.79 16.50
CA GLY A 108 7.89 -1.95 16.12
C GLY A 108 7.55 -3.39 15.76
N TYR A 109 8.43 -4.05 14.98
CA TYR A 109 8.29 -5.46 14.64
C TYR A 109 8.27 -6.35 15.89
N GLY A 110 9.24 -6.15 16.80
CA GLY A 110 9.35 -6.93 18.03
C GLY A 110 8.14 -6.80 18.95
N ARG A 111 7.43 -5.67 18.92
CA ARG A 111 6.15 -5.49 19.61
C ARG A 111 5.01 -6.23 18.89
N ALA A 112 4.97 -6.12 17.57
CA ALA A 112 3.88 -6.65 16.75
C ALA A 112 3.82 -8.19 16.72
N PHE A 113 4.98 -8.87 16.80
CA PHE A 113 5.03 -10.31 16.55
C PHE A 113 5.68 -11.09 17.67
N SER A 114 5.14 -12.29 17.92
CA SER A 114 5.66 -13.29 18.85
C SER A 114 6.49 -14.38 18.16
N ASP A 115 6.45 -14.43 16.82
CA ASP A 115 7.17 -15.35 15.95
C ASP A 115 7.35 -14.70 14.55
N GLY A 116 8.13 -15.30 13.67
CA GLY A 116 8.36 -14.79 12.33
C GLY A 116 9.44 -15.54 11.58
N GLY A 117 9.98 -14.91 10.54
CA GLY A 117 11.11 -15.40 9.75
C GLY A 117 11.20 -14.66 8.41
N GLU A 118 12.34 -14.74 7.78
CA GLU A 118 12.62 -14.05 6.51
C GLU A 118 12.19 -12.57 6.55
N ILE A 119 12.54 -11.86 7.64
CA ILE A 119 12.08 -10.50 7.94
C ILE A 119 12.96 -9.50 7.20
N PHE A 120 12.38 -8.68 6.33
CA PHE A 120 13.07 -7.61 5.64
C PHE A 120 12.73 -6.26 6.27
N PHE A 121 13.70 -5.61 6.91
CA PHE A 121 13.53 -4.31 7.56
C PHE A 121 13.73 -3.10 6.63
N GLY A 122 14.21 -3.31 5.40
CA GLY A 122 14.43 -2.24 4.42
C GLY A 122 13.19 -1.86 3.64
N GLY A 123 13.35 -0.85 2.78
CA GLY A 123 12.28 -0.35 1.91
C GLY A 123 12.24 -1.03 0.53
N MET A 124 13.41 -1.30 -0.06
CA MET A 124 13.56 -1.92 -1.37
C MET A 124 14.90 -2.64 -1.46
N TRP A 125 14.97 -3.66 -2.29
CA TRP A 125 16.19 -4.43 -2.54
C TRP A 125 16.10 -5.24 -3.81
N ASP A 126 17.21 -5.83 -4.27
CA ASP A 126 17.21 -6.85 -5.31
C ASP A 126 16.47 -8.11 -4.83
N HIS A 127 15.43 -8.51 -5.56
CA HIS A 127 14.57 -9.63 -5.20
C HIS A 127 15.30 -10.99 -5.11
N TRP A 128 16.48 -11.12 -5.74
CA TRP A 128 17.24 -12.38 -5.76
C TRP A 128 18.28 -12.48 -4.62
N ASN A 129 18.44 -11.43 -3.83
CA ASN A 129 19.44 -11.33 -2.78
C ASN A 129 18.93 -10.49 -1.59
N VAL A 130 17.67 -10.63 -1.21
CA VAL A 130 17.10 -9.82 -0.11
C VAL A 130 17.80 -10.16 1.21
N PRO A 131 18.38 -9.15 1.90
CA PRO A 131 18.93 -9.35 3.24
C PRO A 131 17.80 -9.43 4.26
N VAL A 132 17.71 -10.54 4.96
CA VAL A 132 16.63 -10.86 5.88
C VAL A 132 17.12 -11.31 7.24
N ASN A 133 16.19 -11.41 8.17
CA ASN A 133 16.45 -11.91 9.53
C ASN A 133 15.49 -13.06 9.83
N GLU A 134 15.97 -14.06 10.55
CA GLU A 134 15.10 -14.95 11.31
C GLU A 134 14.50 -14.21 12.50
N PHE A 135 13.46 -14.80 13.08
CA PHE A 135 12.83 -14.23 14.27
C PHE A 135 13.82 -14.30 15.46
N ASP A 136 14.10 -13.15 16.04
CA ASP A 136 14.90 -13.06 17.26
C ASP A 136 13.98 -13.04 18.50
N PRO A 137 13.96 -14.11 19.33
CA PRO A 137 13.16 -14.14 20.55
C PRO A 137 13.50 -13.02 21.55
N ALA A 138 14.75 -12.50 21.52
CA ALA A 138 15.15 -11.34 22.30
C ALA A 138 14.67 -10.01 21.72
N LYS A 139 14.20 -10.02 20.46
CA LYS A 139 13.65 -8.84 19.72
C LYS A 139 14.67 -7.70 19.55
N GLU A 140 15.96 -8.01 19.52
CA GLU A 140 17.05 -7.03 19.50
C GLU A 140 17.60 -6.81 18.08
N TYR A 141 17.55 -7.84 17.21
CA TYR A 141 18.02 -7.80 15.81
C TYR A 141 19.42 -7.16 15.69
N ARG A 142 20.40 -7.72 16.41
CA ARG A 142 21.75 -7.15 16.57
C ARG A 142 22.67 -7.41 15.38
N ASP A 143 22.34 -8.35 14.52
CA ASP A 143 23.15 -8.66 13.35
C ASP A 143 22.92 -7.62 12.26
N TRP A 144 23.98 -6.98 11.82
CA TRP A 144 23.98 -5.95 10.80
C TRP A 144 24.96 -6.31 9.70
N ARG A 145 24.54 -6.14 8.46
CA ARG A 145 25.39 -6.31 7.29
C ARG A 145 25.64 -4.98 6.61
N THR A 146 26.86 -4.85 6.08
CA THR A 146 27.28 -3.70 5.30
C THR A 146 27.22 -4.06 3.82
N PHE A 147 26.57 -3.22 3.04
CA PHE A 147 26.41 -3.37 1.59
C PHE A 147 26.96 -2.15 0.87
N THR A 148 27.56 -2.36 -0.30
CA THR A 148 27.88 -1.25 -1.21
C THR A 148 26.64 -0.94 -2.04
N GLN A 149 26.15 0.29 -1.95
CA GLN A 149 24.91 0.69 -2.59
C GLN A 149 25.00 0.71 -4.12
N ASP A 150 26.10 1.23 -4.64
CA ASP A 150 26.44 1.23 -6.06
C ASP A 150 27.93 1.01 -6.25
N PRO A 151 28.38 -0.25 -6.46
CA PRO A 151 29.78 -0.59 -6.53
C PRO A 151 30.51 -0.07 -7.78
N PHE A 152 29.78 0.44 -8.78
CA PHE A 152 30.37 0.93 -10.03
C PHE A 152 30.62 2.44 -10.02
N SER A 153 29.88 3.19 -9.21
CA SER A 153 29.98 4.66 -9.20
C SER A 153 30.40 5.26 -7.87
N THR A 154 30.30 4.50 -6.78
CA THR A 154 30.59 5.00 -5.42
C THR A 154 31.07 3.90 -4.48
N ASN A 155 31.86 4.27 -3.48
CA ASN A 155 32.20 3.43 -2.34
C ASN A 155 31.22 3.65 -1.16
N HIS A 156 30.09 4.29 -1.39
CA HIS A 156 29.08 4.52 -0.35
C HIS A 156 28.51 3.19 0.12
N THR A 157 28.59 2.96 1.43
CA THR A 157 28.07 1.77 2.07
C THR A 157 26.86 2.11 2.93
N ILE A 158 25.92 1.19 2.97
CA ILE A 158 24.78 1.21 3.88
C ILE A 158 24.85 0.02 4.82
N GLN A 159 24.31 0.19 6.01
CA GLN A 159 24.14 -0.88 6.99
C GLN A 159 22.67 -1.14 7.23
N MET A 160 22.29 -2.39 7.31
CA MET A 160 20.92 -2.77 7.65
C MET A 160 20.89 -4.05 8.49
N PRO A 161 19.86 -4.23 9.33
CA PRO A 161 19.67 -5.47 10.07
C PRO A 161 19.51 -6.63 9.10
N ALA A 162 20.40 -7.61 9.15
CA ALA A 162 20.29 -8.84 8.40
C ALA A 162 21.24 -9.90 8.97
N ASP A 163 20.75 -11.07 9.26
CA ASP A 163 21.56 -12.22 9.68
C ASP A 163 21.93 -13.12 8.49
N HIS A 164 21.13 -13.18 7.44
CA HIS A 164 21.41 -14.00 6.26
C HIS A 164 20.89 -13.43 4.93
N LEU A 165 21.27 -14.10 3.84
CA LEU A 165 20.78 -13.93 2.48
C LEU A 165 20.58 -15.31 1.86
N THR A 166 19.44 -15.53 1.19
CA THR A 166 19.20 -16.73 0.40
C THR A 166 19.37 -16.40 -1.08
N MET A 167 20.64 -16.40 -1.52
CA MET A 167 21.02 -16.01 -2.88
C MET A 167 20.36 -16.89 -3.94
N GLY A 168 19.82 -16.23 -4.98
CA GLY A 168 19.21 -16.92 -6.11
C GLY A 168 17.78 -17.41 -5.87
N LYS A 169 17.20 -17.16 -4.69
CA LYS A 169 15.78 -17.37 -4.42
C LYS A 169 15.06 -16.03 -4.48
N HIS A 170 14.04 -15.94 -5.31
CA HIS A 170 13.26 -14.71 -5.45
C HIS A 170 12.50 -14.40 -4.15
N SER A 171 12.44 -13.12 -3.74
CA SER A 171 11.82 -12.70 -2.48
C SER A 171 10.38 -13.18 -2.32
N THR A 172 9.59 -13.19 -3.41
CA THR A 172 8.22 -13.71 -3.40
C THR A 172 8.17 -15.19 -3.01
N ASP A 173 9.08 -16.02 -3.55
CA ASP A 173 9.17 -17.44 -3.18
C ASP A 173 9.70 -17.61 -1.77
N LEU A 174 10.71 -16.81 -1.38
CA LEU A 174 11.30 -16.85 -0.05
C LEU A 174 10.25 -16.62 1.04
N PHE A 175 9.48 -15.54 0.90
CA PHE A 175 8.45 -15.16 1.88
C PHE A 175 7.25 -16.11 1.86
N ALA A 176 6.83 -16.57 0.69
CA ALA A 176 5.72 -17.52 0.58
C ALA A 176 6.06 -18.89 1.18
N ASP A 177 7.28 -19.41 0.94
CA ASP A 177 7.72 -20.68 1.52
C ASP A 177 7.78 -20.61 3.04
N LYS A 178 8.31 -19.50 3.60
CA LYS A 178 8.33 -19.29 5.05
C LYS A 178 6.91 -19.16 5.62
N LEU A 179 5.99 -18.50 4.90
CA LEU A 179 4.61 -18.39 5.34
C LEU A 179 3.90 -19.76 5.35
N ILE A 180 4.15 -20.61 4.35
CA ILE A 180 3.64 -21.99 4.29
C ILE A 180 4.20 -22.82 5.45
N GLU A 181 5.51 -22.74 5.73
CA GLU A 181 6.13 -23.37 6.90
C GLU A 181 5.39 -22.96 8.19
N LYS A 182 5.18 -21.66 8.39
CA LYS A 182 4.50 -21.14 9.58
C LYS A 182 3.02 -21.53 9.65
N ILE A 183 2.32 -21.68 8.53
CA ILE A 183 0.95 -22.23 8.51
C ILE A 183 0.91 -23.65 9.08
N HIS A 184 1.85 -24.49 8.69
CA HIS A 184 1.95 -25.85 9.25
C HIS A 184 2.29 -25.85 10.74
N ASP A 185 3.17 -24.93 11.20
CA ASP A 185 3.52 -24.80 12.61
C ASP A 185 2.30 -24.41 13.45
N VAL A 186 1.62 -23.29 13.07
CA VAL A 186 0.49 -22.76 13.84
C VAL A 186 -0.76 -23.66 13.78
N ALA A 187 -0.90 -24.49 12.74
CA ALA A 187 -2.01 -25.43 12.63
C ALA A 187 -2.03 -26.49 13.75
N THR A 188 -0.89 -26.72 14.41
CA THR A 188 -0.77 -27.64 15.53
C THR A 188 -1.04 -27.00 16.89
N MET A 189 -1.21 -25.69 16.94
CA MET A 189 -1.41 -24.91 18.17
C MET A 189 -2.90 -24.82 18.54
N GLU A 190 -3.18 -24.70 19.83
CA GLU A 190 -4.55 -24.45 20.32
C GLU A 190 -4.93 -22.95 20.22
N GLN A 191 -3.93 -22.06 20.17
CA GLN A 191 -4.12 -20.63 20.06
C GLN A 191 -4.57 -20.22 18.65
N PRO A 192 -5.47 -19.24 18.51
CA PRO A 192 -5.73 -18.63 17.21
C PRO A 192 -4.47 -17.88 16.74
N PHE A 193 -4.31 -17.79 15.43
CA PHE A 193 -3.15 -17.11 14.85
C PHE A 193 -3.51 -15.84 14.09
N PHE A 194 -2.55 -14.92 14.05
CA PHE A 194 -2.48 -13.82 13.12
C PHE A 194 -1.18 -13.94 12.32
N LEU A 195 -1.30 -14.21 11.03
CA LEU A 195 -0.18 -14.28 10.09
C LEU A 195 -0.17 -13.00 9.22
N TYR A 196 0.95 -12.29 9.22
CA TYR A 196 1.22 -11.16 8.35
C TYR A 196 2.28 -11.55 7.34
N GLY A 197 1.89 -11.68 6.07
CA GLY A 197 2.78 -12.01 4.96
C GLY A 197 2.91 -10.82 4.02
N ALA A 198 4.03 -10.11 4.07
CA ALA A 198 4.24 -8.89 3.30
C ALA A 198 5.30 -9.09 2.21
N PHE A 199 4.84 -9.13 0.96
CA PHE A 199 5.72 -9.25 -0.20
C PHE A 199 6.49 -7.96 -0.46
N LEU A 200 7.69 -8.08 -1.04
CA LEU A 200 8.46 -6.96 -1.58
C LEU A 200 8.05 -6.65 -3.03
N ALA A 201 7.56 -7.65 -3.75
CA ALA A 201 7.00 -7.50 -5.10
C ALA A 201 5.57 -6.91 -5.03
N PRO A 202 5.13 -6.21 -6.09
CA PRO A 202 5.77 -5.90 -7.36
C PRO A 202 6.65 -4.62 -7.39
N HIS A 203 7.19 -4.17 -6.24
CA HIS A 203 8.14 -3.05 -6.20
C HIS A 203 9.35 -3.31 -7.10
N ASP A 204 9.94 -2.29 -7.68
CA ASP A 204 11.18 -2.42 -8.46
C ASP A 204 12.39 -2.91 -7.60
N PRO A 205 13.42 -3.53 -8.23
CA PRO A 205 13.59 -3.80 -9.66
C PRO A 205 12.61 -4.86 -10.16
N ARG A 206 12.01 -4.63 -11.34
CA ARG A 206 11.02 -5.55 -11.91
C ARG A 206 11.71 -6.79 -12.48
N THR A 207 11.96 -7.74 -11.60
CA THR A 207 12.57 -9.04 -11.88
C THR A 207 11.67 -10.17 -11.41
N MET A 208 11.69 -11.28 -12.08
CA MET A 208 10.83 -12.42 -11.80
C MET A 208 11.50 -13.74 -12.25
N PRO A 209 11.05 -14.90 -11.75
CA PRO A 209 11.47 -16.19 -12.25
C PRO A 209 11.16 -16.36 -13.75
N GLU A 210 11.97 -17.15 -14.45
CA GLU A 210 11.90 -17.34 -15.91
C GLU A 210 10.51 -17.79 -16.38
N ALA A 211 9.77 -18.53 -15.54
CA ALA A 211 8.41 -18.97 -15.86
C ALA A 211 7.43 -17.80 -16.08
N TYR A 212 7.68 -16.64 -15.49
CA TYR A 212 6.82 -15.47 -15.60
C TYR A 212 7.35 -14.41 -16.57
N LYS A 213 8.67 -14.39 -16.84
CA LYS A 213 9.35 -13.35 -17.61
C LYS A 213 8.75 -13.10 -19.00
N ASN A 214 8.25 -14.14 -19.66
CA ASN A 214 7.66 -14.05 -21.00
C ASN A 214 6.15 -14.26 -21.00
N MET A 215 5.50 -14.14 -19.84
CA MET A 215 4.07 -14.38 -19.71
C MET A 215 3.24 -13.32 -20.45
N TYR A 216 3.74 -12.10 -20.49
CA TYR A 216 3.12 -10.95 -21.14
C TYR A 216 4.00 -10.43 -22.29
N ASP A 217 3.43 -10.35 -23.49
CA ASP A 217 4.10 -9.77 -24.67
C ASP A 217 3.95 -8.24 -24.63
N PRO A 218 5.02 -7.47 -24.42
CA PRO A 218 4.92 -6.01 -24.33
C PRO A 218 4.29 -5.35 -25.56
N ALA A 219 4.43 -5.98 -26.75
CA ALA A 219 3.83 -5.46 -27.97
C ALA A 219 2.28 -5.53 -27.97
N LYS A 220 1.69 -6.37 -27.12
CA LYS A 220 0.25 -6.55 -26.98
C LYS A 220 -0.35 -5.80 -25.79
N ILE A 221 0.48 -5.38 -24.82
CA ILE A 221 0.02 -4.61 -23.65
C ILE A 221 -0.47 -3.24 -24.13
N PRO A 222 -1.70 -2.84 -23.82
CA PRO A 222 -2.18 -1.49 -24.11
C PRO A 222 -1.41 -0.45 -23.26
N LEU A 223 -1.20 0.73 -23.81
CA LEU A 223 -0.82 1.87 -22.98
C LEU A 223 -2.02 2.29 -22.13
N PRO A 224 -1.80 2.83 -20.93
CA PRO A 224 -2.87 3.45 -20.15
C PRO A 224 -3.57 4.55 -20.99
N GLU A 225 -4.89 4.68 -20.87
CA GLU A 225 -5.64 5.72 -21.59
C GLU A 225 -5.15 7.14 -21.26
N ASN A 226 -4.72 7.35 -20.01
CA ASN A 226 -4.12 8.57 -19.50
C ASN A 226 -2.58 8.61 -19.61
N PHE A 227 -2.00 7.79 -20.52
CA PHE A 227 -0.58 7.87 -20.81
C PHE A 227 -0.22 9.24 -21.38
N LEU A 228 0.85 9.83 -20.86
CA LEU A 228 1.51 11.01 -21.41
C LEU A 228 3.02 10.77 -21.50
N PRO A 229 3.73 11.36 -22.48
CA PRO A 229 5.19 11.29 -22.53
C PRO A 229 5.85 12.08 -21.39
N GLU A 230 5.21 13.14 -20.89
CA GLU A 230 5.59 13.94 -19.73
C GLU A 230 4.36 14.47 -19.01
N HIS A 231 4.47 14.74 -17.70
CA HIS A 231 3.41 15.41 -16.95
C HIS A 231 3.20 16.86 -17.46
N PRO A 232 1.95 17.36 -17.51
CA PRO A 232 1.64 18.67 -18.12
C PRO A 232 2.33 19.86 -17.44
N PHE A 233 2.73 19.72 -16.19
CA PHE A 233 3.47 20.76 -15.45
C PHE A 233 4.47 20.12 -14.48
N GLU A 234 5.49 20.88 -14.11
CA GLU A 234 6.50 20.46 -13.13
C GLU A 234 6.01 20.75 -11.70
N PHE A 235 6.16 19.79 -10.80
CA PHE A 235 5.83 19.92 -9.37
C PHE A 235 6.89 19.29 -8.45
N ASP A 236 8.16 19.38 -8.88
CA ASP A 236 9.32 18.81 -8.19
C ASP A 236 9.34 17.28 -8.14
N VAL A 237 8.61 16.62 -9.05
CA VAL A 237 8.51 15.16 -9.09
C VAL A 237 9.73 14.51 -9.75
N LYS A 238 10.39 15.18 -10.70
CA LYS A 238 11.56 14.65 -11.43
C LYS A 238 12.76 14.32 -10.53
N ARG A 239 12.77 14.81 -9.27
CA ARG A 239 13.78 14.49 -8.27
C ARG A 239 13.51 13.17 -7.55
N GLU A 240 12.29 12.65 -7.64
CA GLU A 240 11.95 11.37 -7.01
C GLU A 240 12.67 10.23 -7.72
N ARG A 241 13.18 9.28 -6.92
CA ARG A 241 13.93 8.13 -7.44
C ARG A 241 13.13 7.35 -8.50
N ASP A 242 11.84 7.15 -8.23
CA ASP A 242 10.98 6.31 -9.07
C ASP A 242 10.81 6.91 -10.48
N GLU A 243 10.86 8.22 -10.60
CA GLU A 243 10.81 8.90 -11.89
C GLU A 243 12.06 8.61 -12.76
N SER A 244 13.16 8.18 -12.15
CA SER A 244 14.40 7.75 -12.85
C SER A 244 14.32 6.33 -13.41
N LEU A 245 13.23 5.58 -13.15
CA LEU A 245 13.03 4.23 -13.70
C LEU A 245 12.92 4.22 -15.22
N GLU A 246 12.53 5.33 -15.85
CA GLU A 246 12.54 5.50 -17.30
C GLU A 246 12.85 6.96 -17.68
N ALA A 247 13.46 7.16 -18.85
CA ALA A 247 13.83 8.47 -19.35
C ALA A 247 12.61 9.34 -19.73
N TYR A 248 12.81 10.65 -19.76
CA TYR A 248 11.86 11.60 -20.35
C TYR A 248 12.29 12.01 -21.78
N PRO A 249 11.36 12.20 -22.72
CA PRO A 249 9.93 11.83 -22.63
C PRO A 249 9.78 10.30 -22.54
N ARG A 250 8.74 9.82 -21.86
CA ARG A 250 8.48 8.38 -21.64
C ARG A 250 8.30 7.65 -22.96
N PRO A 251 9.21 6.72 -23.35
CA PRO A 251 9.03 5.97 -24.61
C PRO A 251 7.92 4.93 -24.46
N GLU A 252 6.92 4.94 -25.35
CA GLU A 252 5.79 4.01 -25.31
C GLU A 252 6.19 2.53 -25.19
N SER A 253 7.18 2.11 -25.98
CA SER A 253 7.65 0.72 -25.96
C SER A 253 8.26 0.31 -24.61
N ARG A 254 8.92 1.25 -23.94
CA ARG A 254 9.49 1.03 -22.62
C ARG A 254 8.40 0.98 -21.54
N VAL A 255 7.40 1.85 -21.62
CA VAL A 255 6.25 1.82 -20.71
C VAL A 255 5.49 0.51 -20.84
N ARG A 256 5.26 0.01 -22.06
CA ARG A 256 4.65 -1.32 -22.30
C ARG A 256 5.49 -2.45 -21.68
N GLN A 257 6.82 -2.38 -21.79
CA GLN A 257 7.71 -3.34 -21.14
C GLN A 257 7.57 -3.30 -19.61
N HIS A 258 7.58 -2.10 -19.02
CA HIS A 258 7.40 -1.94 -17.58
C HIS A 258 6.06 -2.49 -17.08
N ILE A 259 4.96 -2.31 -17.85
CA ILE A 259 3.65 -2.87 -17.51
C ILE A 259 3.67 -4.40 -17.61
N ALA A 260 4.28 -4.97 -18.66
CA ALA A 260 4.40 -6.42 -18.83
C ALA A 260 5.18 -7.06 -17.66
N ASP A 261 6.30 -6.45 -17.29
CA ASP A 261 7.12 -6.92 -16.15
C ASP A 261 6.36 -6.79 -14.82
N TYR A 262 5.64 -5.70 -14.62
CA TYR A 262 4.81 -5.47 -13.45
C TYR A 262 3.68 -6.51 -13.32
N TYR A 263 2.98 -6.81 -14.42
CA TYR A 263 1.95 -7.85 -14.44
C TYR A 263 2.54 -9.24 -14.18
N ALA A 264 3.74 -9.52 -14.72
CA ALA A 264 4.43 -10.78 -14.50
C ALA A 264 4.78 -11.00 -13.02
N MET A 265 5.24 -9.96 -12.33
CA MET A 265 5.50 -10.02 -10.89
C MET A 265 4.23 -10.24 -10.07
N ILE A 266 3.12 -9.59 -10.44
CA ILE A 266 1.82 -9.77 -9.78
C ILE A 266 1.30 -11.20 -10.00
N SER A 267 1.41 -11.74 -11.22
CA SER A 267 1.02 -13.13 -11.49
C SER A 267 1.88 -14.14 -10.73
N HIS A 268 3.15 -13.81 -10.47
CA HIS A 268 3.98 -14.61 -9.58
C HIS A 268 3.50 -14.56 -8.11
N ILE A 269 3.16 -13.36 -7.60
CA ILE A 269 2.54 -13.23 -6.27
C ILE A 269 1.24 -14.03 -6.21
N ASP A 270 0.37 -13.90 -7.22
CA ASP A 270 -0.90 -14.61 -7.29
C ASP A 270 -0.72 -16.14 -7.23
N ALA A 271 0.23 -16.67 -7.98
CA ALA A 271 0.54 -18.10 -7.94
C ALA A 271 1.01 -18.54 -6.54
N ARG A 272 1.81 -17.74 -5.85
CA ARG A 272 2.25 -18.04 -4.49
C ARG A 272 1.11 -17.88 -3.46
N ILE A 273 0.19 -16.94 -3.67
CA ILE A 273 -1.05 -16.88 -2.86
C ILE A 273 -1.83 -18.17 -3.00
N GLY A 274 -1.93 -18.74 -4.22
CA GLY A 274 -2.54 -20.05 -4.43
C GLY A 274 -1.95 -21.13 -3.52
N THR A 275 -0.61 -21.27 -3.51
CA THR A 275 0.07 -22.26 -2.66
C THR A 275 -0.09 -22.00 -1.15
N ILE A 276 -0.24 -20.74 -0.74
CA ILE A 276 -0.54 -20.38 0.66
C ILE A 276 -1.97 -20.78 1.04
N LEU A 277 -2.95 -20.57 0.14
CA LEU A 277 -4.32 -20.98 0.34
C LEU A 277 -4.44 -22.53 0.40
N ASP A 278 -3.69 -23.24 -0.46
CA ASP A 278 -3.62 -24.69 -0.44
C ASP A 278 -3.08 -25.22 0.90
N ALA A 279 -2.05 -24.58 1.47
CA ALA A 279 -1.52 -24.94 2.79
C ALA A 279 -2.55 -24.72 3.93
N LEU A 280 -3.36 -23.66 3.87
CA LEU A 280 -4.46 -23.46 4.81
C LEU A 280 -5.55 -24.54 4.66
N GLU A 281 -5.83 -24.97 3.43
CA GLU A 281 -6.80 -26.01 3.14
C GLU A 281 -6.30 -27.39 3.61
N GLU A 282 -5.05 -27.75 3.29
CA GLU A 282 -4.39 -29.00 3.72
C GLU A 282 -4.32 -29.14 5.24
N THR A 283 -4.10 -28.04 5.96
CA THR A 283 -4.06 -28.01 7.42
C THR A 283 -5.45 -27.87 8.07
N GLY A 284 -6.52 -27.76 7.27
CA GLY A 284 -7.90 -27.60 7.75
C GLY A 284 -8.17 -26.24 8.40
N GLN A 285 -7.33 -25.23 8.16
CA GLN A 285 -7.47 -23.90 8.75
C GLN A 285 -8.27 -22.91 7.88
N LEU A 286 -8.44 -23.19 6.59
CA LEU A 286 -9.04 -22.24 5.63
C LEU A 286 -10.43 -21.78 6.07
N GLU A 287 -11.30 -22.68 6.46
CA GLU A 287 -12.70 -22.41 6.84
C GLU A 287 -12.84 -21.59 8.16
N ASN A 288 -11.75 -21.47 8.93
CA ASN A 288 -11.73 -20.68 10.18
C ASN A 288 -10.84 -19.43 10.08
N THR A 289 -10.37 -19.07 8.89
CA THR A 289 -9.41 -17.98 8.68
C THR A 289 -10.05 -16.83 7.90
N LEU A 290 -9.95 -15.61 8.45
CA LEU A 290 -10.13 -14.37 7.69
C LEU A 290 -8.88 -14.13 6.86
N ILE A 291 -9.03 -14.06 5.55
CA ILE A 291 -7.96 -13.71 4.61
C ILE A 291 -8.18 -12.28 4.14
N ILE A 292 -7.17 -11.43 4.29
CA ILE A 292 -7.17 -10.06 3.77
C ILE A 292 -6.04 -9.95 2.76
N PHE A 293 -6.32 -9.39 1.59
CA PHE A 293 -5.32 -9.02 0.59
C PHE A 293 -5.42 -7.54 0.28
N SER A 294 -4.26 -6.84 0.25
CA SER A 294 -4.17 -5.44 -0.15
C SER A 294 -2.81 -5.10 -0.77
N GLY A 295 -2.72 -3.95 -1.46
CA GLY A 295 -1.46 -3.26 -1.73
C GLY A 295 -1.22 -2.17 -0.68
N ASP A 296 0.02 -1.82 -0.39
CA ASP A 296 0.33 -0.73 0.56
C ASP A 296 0.21 0.66 -0.07
N ASN A 297 0.40 0.76 -1.36
CA ASN A 297 0.12 1.89 -2.25
C ASN A 297 0.11 1.38 -3.70
N GLY A 298 -0.34 2.22 -4.64
CA GLY A 298 -0.19 1.99 -6.06
C GLY A 298 1.08 2.64 -6.63
N ILE A 299 1.20 2.67 -7.96
CA ILE A 299 2.32 3.26 -8.69
C ILE A 299 1.90 3.68 -10.09
N SER A 300 2.45 4.79 -10.61
CA SER A 300 2.36 5.13 -12.03
C SER A 300 3.29 4.24 -12.85
N ILE A 301 2.86 3.86 -14.03
CA ILE A 301 3.69 3.26 -15.08
C ILE A 301 3.26 3.89 -16.40
N GLY A 302 3.60 5.18 -16.58
CA GLY A 302 3.25 5.98 -17.74
C GLY A 302 1.99 6.82 -17.61
N GLN A 303 1.11 6.55 -16.61
CA GLN A 303 -0.06 7.40 -16.35
C GLN A 303 0.37 8.82 -16.05
N HIS A 304 -0.27 9.80 -16.69
CA HIS A 304 0.03 11.24 -16.57
C HIS A 304 1.52 11.59 -16.81
N GLY A 305 2.28 10.75 -17.53
CA GLY A 305 3.71 10.93 -17.75
C GLY A 305 4.60 10.57 -16.58
N LEU A 306 4.07 9.89 -15.55
CA LEU A 306 4.76 9.54 -14.31
C LEU A 306 5.19 8.06 -14.28
N MET A 307 6.20 7.75 -13.46
CA MET A 307 6.68 6.38 -13.21
C MET A 307 6.71 6.01 -11.72
N GLY A 308 6.35 6.94 -10.87
CA GLY A 308 6.41 6.81 -9.41
C GLY A 308 5.03 6.88 -8.74
N LYS A 309 5.08 6.85 -7.42
CA LYS A 309 3.93 6.88 -6.51
C LYS A 309 3.79 8.21 -5.75
N GLN A 310 4.64 9.17 -6.05
CA GLN A 310 4.79 10.44 -5.35
C GLN A 310 3.79 11.50 -5.85
N ASN A 311 2.52 11.12 -5.91
CA ASN A 311 1.40 11.94 -6.39
C ASN A 311 0.08 11.49 -5.73
N LEU A 312 -1.03 12.17 -6.05
CA LEU A 312 -2.36 11.87 -5.49
C LEU A 312 -3.37 11.38 -6.53
N TYR A 313 -2.91 10.94 -7.70
CA TYR A 313 -3.79 10.31 -8.71
C TYR A 313 -4.24 8.91 -8.27
N GLU A 314 -5.35 8.43 -8.86
CA GLU A 314 -5.94 7.12 -8.53
C GLU A 314 -4.91 5.98 -8.59
N HIS A 315 -4.04 5.95 -9.61
CA HIS A 315 -3.05 4.90 -9.76
C HIS A 315 -2.00 4.84 -8.64
N SER A 316 -1.87 5.86 -7.81
CA SER A 316 -0.92 5.91 -6.69
C SER A 316 -1.57 5.72 -5.33
N ILE A 317 -2.78 6.25 -5.13
CA ILE A 317 -3.44 6.22 -3.82
C ILE A 317 -4.56 5.17 -3.70
N HIS A 318 -5.07 4.65 -4.81
CA HIS A 318 -6.13 3.65 -4.85
C HIS A 318 -5.52 2.25 -4.92
N VAL A 319 -5.90 1.39 -3.99
CA VAL A 319 -5.31 0.07 -3.77
C VAL A 319 -6.37 -1.02 -3.73
N PRO A 320 -6.04 -2.29 -4.03
CA PRO A 320 -6.97 -3.39 -3.83
C PRO A 320 -7.21 -3.61 -2.33
N LEU A 321 -8.44 -3.95 -1.97
CA LEU A 321 -8.79 -4.45 -0.64
C LEU A 321 -9.84 -5.53 -0.78
N VAL A 322 -9.41 -6.79 -0.54
CA VAL A 322 -10.26 -7.98 -0.60
C VAL A 322 -10.22 -8.68 0.75
N MET A 323 -11.38 -9.08 1.25
CA MET A 323 -11.54 -9.76 2.54
C MET A 323 -12.42 -10.99 2.36
N ALA A 324 -11.90 -12.18 2.61
CA ALA A 324 -12.63 -13.44 2.51
C ALA A 324 -12.52 -14.25 3.80
N GLY A 325 -13.60 -14.84 4.26
CA GLY A 325 -13.57 -15.66 5.48
C GLY A 325 -14.92 -15.90 6.12
N PRO A 326 -14.97 -16.67 7.19
CA PRO A 326 -16.23 -17.06 7.83
C PRO A 326 -17.01 -15.86 8.34
N GLY A 327 -18.31 -15.85 7.98
CA GLY A 327 -19.23 -14.77 8.38
C GLY A 327 -19.24 -13.55 7.44
N LEU A 328 -18.36 -13.49 6.45
CA LEU A 328 -18.41 -12.47 5.41
C LEU A 328 -19.26 -12.94 4.20
N PRO A 329 -19.99 -12.03 3.53
CA PRO A 329 -20.72 -12.36 2.31
C PRO A 329 -19.75 -12.68 1.16
N LYS A 330 -20.14 -13.61 0.28
CA LYS A 330 -19.36 -13.98 -0.90
C LYS A 330 -19.71 -13.09 -2.10
N GLY A 331 -18.70 -12.70 -2.88
CA GLY A 331 -18.84 -11.92 -4.12
C GLY A 331 -19.44 -10.52 -3.91
N LYS A 332 -19.42 -10.00 -2.67
CA LYS A 332 -19.95 -8.65 -2.39
C LYS A 332 -18.98 -7.57 -2.85
N ARG A 333 -19.49 -6.59 -3.58
CA ARG A 333 -18.79 -5.36 -3.95
C ARG A 333 -19.27 -4.23 -3.05
N VAL A 334 -18.35 -3.55 -2.38
CA VAL A 334 -18.60 -2.40 -1.52
C VAL A 334 -18.06 -1.16 -2.21
N THR A 335 -18.97 -0.25 -2.58
CA THR A 335 -18.63 1.00 -3.29
C THR A 335 -18.31 2.16 -2.34
N GLN A 336 -18.58 2.00 -1.04
CA GLN A 336 -18.22 2.98 -0.03
C GLN A 336 -16.69 3.04 0.13
N ARG A 337 -16.21 4.24 0.48
CA ARG A 337 -14.77 4.47 0.67
C ARG A 337 -14.26 3.86 1.97
N ALA A 338 -13.08 3.25 1.88
CA ALA A 338 -12.29 2.77 3.00
C ALA A 338 -10.88 3.36 2.94
N LEU A 339 -10.21 3.46 4.07
CA LEU A 339 -8.77 3.70 4.16
C LEU A 339 -8.07 2.43 4.65
N LEU A 340 -6.82 2.19 4.23
CA LEU A 340 -6.08 1.02 4.70
C LEU A 340 -5.86 0.99 6.21
N LEU A 341 -5.84 2.15 6.88
CA LEU A 341 -5.79 2.24 8.33
C LEU A 341 -7.06 1.72 9.04
N ASP A 342 -8.15 1.47 8.30
CA ASP A 342 -9.37 0.83 8.79
C ASP A 342 -9.19 -0.71 8.96
N ILE A 343 -8.13 -1.29 8.41
CA ILE A 343 -7.83 -2.73 8.51
C ILE A 343 -7.59 -3.13 9.97
N MET A 344 -6.82 -2.36 10.75
CA MET A 344 -6.55 -2.67 12.14
C MET A 344 -7.84 -2.78 12.98
N PRO A 345 -8.71 -1.74 13.09
CA PRO A 345 -9.93 -1.87 13.85
C PRO A 345 -10.89 -2.93 13.28
N THR A 346 -10.85 -3.22 11.97
CA THR A 346 -11.65 -4.29 11.36
C THR A 346 -11.20 -5.67 11.83
N ILE A 347 -9.89 -5.93 11.87
CA ILE A 347 -9.35 -7.20 12.37
C ILE A 347 -9.67 -7.36 13.86
N LEU A 348 -9.48 -6.30 14.65
CA LEU A 348 -9.79 -6.33 16.10
C LEU A 348 -11.27 -6.63 16.34
N ASP A 349 -12.18 -5.95 15.63
CA ASP A 349 -13.63 -6.18 15.70
C ASP A 349 -13.98 -7.62 15.28
N TYR A 350 -13.44 -8.09 14.14
CA TYR A 350 -13.69 -9.44 13.64
C TYR A 350 -13.22 -10.56 14.59
N THR A 351 -12.20 -10.29 15.40
CA THR A 351 -11.58 -11.24 16.34
C THR A 351 -12.08 -11.08 17.76
N ASP A 352 -13.12 -10.27 18.00
CA ASP A 352 -13.60 -9.92 19.32
C ASP A 352 -12.47 -9.41 20.25
N THR A 353 -11.50 -8.69 19.68
CA THR A 353 -10.41 -8.06 20.42
C THR A 353 -10.80 -6.61 20.73
N PRO A 354 -10.61 -6.14 21.97
CA PRO A 354 -10.92 -4.76 22.31
C PRO A 354 -10.19 -3.76 21.38
N ILE A 355 -10.95 -2.81 20.83
CA ILE A 355 -10.41 -1.75 19.99
C ILE A 355 -9.87 -0.64 20.90
N PRO A 356 -8.57 -0.28 20.79
CA PRO A 356 -7.99 0.82 21.55
C PRO A 356 -8.68 2.17 21.27
N GLU A 357 -8.71 3.05 22.24
CA GLU A 357 -9.18 4.43 22.04
C GLU A 357 -8.18 5.25 21.20
N GLY A 358 -8.68 6.30 20.56
CA GLY A 358 -7.84 7.24 19.80
C GLY A 358 -7.29 6.70 18.47
N LEU A 359 -7.87 5.64 17.91
CA LEU A 359 -7.63 5.24 16.54
C LEU A 359 -8.34 6.21 15.57
N PHE A 360 -7.72 6.50 14.43
CA PHE A 360 -8.36 7.27 13.35
C PHE A 360 -9.25 6.39 12.48
N GLY A 361 -8.87 5.12 12.35
CA GLY A 361 -9.60 4.11 11.59
C GLY A 361 -10.93 3.70 12.23
N GLN A 362 -11.76 3.08 11.43
CA GLN A 362 -13.05 2.51 11.84
C GLN A 362 -13.17 1.06 11.34
N SER A 363 -13.90 0.22 12.08
CA SER A 363 -14.21 -1.11 11.58
C SER A 363 -15.04 -1.05 10.30
N LEU A 364 -14.64 -1.84 9.31
CA LEU A 364 -15.35 -1.98 8.04
C LEU A 364 -16.50 -3.01 8.11
N LEU A 365 -16.61 -3.80 9.19
CA LEU A 365 -17.66 -4.81 9.32
C LEU A 365 -19.07 -4.20 9.24
N PRO A 366 -19.39 -3.08 9.93
CA PRO A 366 -20.70 -2.43 9.77
C PRO A 366 -20.95 -1.87 8.36
N VAL A 367 -19.88 -1.48 7.62
CA VAL A 367 -20.00 -1.03 6.23
C VAL A 367 -20.29 -2.22 5.32
N ILE A 368 -19.63 -3.36 5.57
CA ILE A 368 -19.88 -4.62 4.86
C ILE A 368 -21.31 -5.11 5.11
N ALA A 369 -21.84 -4.92 6.31
CA ALA A 369 -23.21 -5.30 6.67
C ALA A 369 -24.29 -4.30 6.20
N ASP A 370 -23.93 -3.20 5.53
CA ASP A 370 -24.80 -2.09 5.13
C ASP A 370 -25.49 -1.39 6.32
N GLU A 371 -24.90 -1.48 7.53
CA GLU A 371 -25.41 -0.86 8.75
C GLU A 371 -24.92 0.57 8.95
N LYS A 372 -23.75 0.89 8.38
CA LYS A 372 -23.15 2.22 8.42
C LYS A 372 -22.62 2.62 7.04
N PRO A 373 -22.64 3.94 6.73
CA PRO A 373 -21.95 4.43 5.56
C PRO A 373 -20.43 4.27 5.71
N GLY A 374 -19.70 4.18 4.60
CA GLY A 374 -18.25 4.35 4.57
C GLY A 374 -17.86 5.82 4.75
N ARG A 375 -16.62 6.14 4.42
CA ARG A 375 -16.11 7.51 4.55
C ARG A 375 -16.73 8.42 3.50
N GLU A 376 -17.29 9.54 3.94
CA GLU A 376 -17.86 10.55 3.04
C GLU A 376 -16.77 11.25 2.23
N MET A 377 -15.65 11.54 2.89
CA MET A 377 -14.52 12.23 2.29
C MET A 377 -13.18 11.67 2.79
N ILE A 378 -12.13 11.88 2.01
CA ILE A 378 -10.74 11.56 2.37
C ILE A 378 -9.89 12.80 2.13
N TYR A 379 -9.20 13.24 3.19
CA TYR A 379 -8.14 14.25 3.10
C TYR A 379 -6.87 13.61 2.59
N LEU A 380 -6.26 14.18 1.56
CA LEU A 380 -5.09 13.65 0.87
C LEU A 380 -3.88 14.58 1.03
N SER A 381 -2.70 14.01 1.23
CA SER A 381 -1.47 14.78 1.41
C SER A 381 -0.26 14.06 0.82
N PHE A 382 0.59 14.79 0.11
CA PHE A 382 1.91 14.27 -0.22
C PHE A 382 2.98 15.32 0.11
N THR A 383 3.80 15.01 1.11
CA THR A 383 4.88 15.85 1.64
C THR A 383 4.44 17.32 1.85
N GLN A 384 5.30 18.29 1.58
CA GLN A 384 4.98 19.72 1.58
C GLN A 384 4.51 20.25 0.21
N ARG A 385 4.25 19.36 -0.77
CA ARG A 385 4.02 19.76 -2.17
C ARG A 385 2.57 19.69 -2.62
N ILE A 386 1.80 18.73 -2.08
CA ILE A 386 0.48 18.45 -2.62
C ILE A 386 -0.53 18.22 -1.48
N ARG A 387 -1.73 18.79 -1.63
CA ARG A 387 -2.91 18.49 -0.82
C ARG A 387 -4.08 18.16 -1.72
N GLY A 388 -4.99 17.33 -1.22
CA GLY A 388 -6.16 16.96 -1.99
C GLY A 388 -7.35 16.56 -1.14
N LEU A 389 -8.48 16.43 -1.79
CA LEU A 389 -9.74 16.03 -1.17
C LEU A 389 -10.51 15.11 -2.13
N LEU A 390 -10.87 13.93 -1.66
CA LEU A 390 -11.89 13.09 -2.26
C LEU A 390 -13.21 13.36 -1.57
N GLN A 391 -14.24 13.81 -2.29
CA GLN A 391 -15.57 14.07 -1.74
C GLN A 391 -16.66 13.85 -2.79
N GLY A 392 -17.66 13.01 -2.48
CA GLY A 392 -18.66 12.62 -3.47
C GLY A 392 -18.00 12.02 -4.71
N ASP A 393 -18.42 12.43 -5.89
CA ASP A 393 -17.89 11.95 -7.18
C ASP A 393 -16.62 12.74 -7.62
N TYR A 394 -16.08 13.65 -6.78
CA TYR A 394 -15.02 14.58 -7.20
C TYR A 394 -13.75 14.40 -6.39
N LYS A 395 -12.63 14.65 -7.06
CA LYS A 395 -11.30 14.76 -6.47
C LYS A 395 -10.66 16.11 -6.80
N LEU A 396 -10.27 16.84 -5.76
CA LEU A 396 -9.47 18.07 -5.85
C LEU A 396 -8.02 17.73 -5.53
N ILE A 397 -7.08 18.26 -6.34
CA ILE A 397 -5.63 18.21 -6.07
C ILE A 397 -5.06 19.61 -6.20
N GLU A 398 -4.38 20.07 -5.16
CA GLU A 398 -3.73 21.37 -5.07
C GLU A 398 -2.23 21.18 -4.94
N TYR A 399 -1.47 21.85 -5.80
CA TYR A 399 -0.01 21.84 -5.79
C TYR A 399 0.51 23.22 -5.38
N ALA A 400 1.53 23.25 -4.52
CA ALA A 400 2.24 24.45 -4.13
C ALA A 400 3.74 24.16 -4.02
N THR A 401 4.49 24.50 -5.06
CA THR A 401 5.92 24.16 -5.18
C THR A 401 6.72 25.37 -5.65
N ASP A 402 8.03 25.23 -5.75
CA ASP A 402 8.90 26.27 -6.33
C ASP A 402 8.65 26.47 -7.83
N PHE A 403 7.98 25.52 -8.49
CA PHE A 403 7.60 25.61 -9.90
C PHE A 403 6.24 26.29 -10.11
N GLY A 404 5.53 26.65 -9.04
CA GLY A 404 4.24 27.33 -9.08
C GLY A 404 3.14 26.61 -8.33
N ALA A 405 1.95 27.18 -8.42
CA ALA A 405 0.71 26.60 -7.91
C ALA A 405 -0.12 26.06 -9.09
N HIS A 406 -0.65 24.87 -8.93
CA HIS A 406 -1.57 24.26 -9.89
C HIS A 406 -2.76 23.66 -9.15
N THR A 407 -3.91 23.69 -9.79
CA THR A 407 -5.16 23.12 -9.28
C THR A 407 -5.73 22.15 -10.30
N GLN A 408 -6.12 20.98 -9.86
CA GLN A 408 -6.83 20.00 -10.67
C GLN A 408 -8.10 19.59 -9.96
N LEU A 409 -9.20 19.52 -10.71
CA LEU A 409 -10.49 19.01 -10.27
C LEU A 409 -10.96 17.94 -11.25
N PHE A 410 -11.23 16.74 -10.74
CA PHE A 410 -11.70 15.63 -11.55
C PHE A 410 -13.06 15.13 -11.06
N ASN A 411 -13.93 14.72 -11.99
CA ASN A 411 -15.09 13.90 -11.68
C ASN A 411 -14.69 12.43 -11.85
N ILE A 412 -14.23 11.79 -10.78
CA ILE A 412 -13.68 10.43 -10.83
C ILE A 412 -14.71 9.32 -11.16
N LYS A 413 -16.01 9.64 -11.12
CA LYS A 413 -17.06 8.72 -11.53
C LYS A 413 -17.23 8.69 -13.04
N GLU A 414 -17.21 9.85 -13.69
CA GLU A 414 -17.36 9.99 -15.14
C GLU A 414 -16.01 9.89 -15.87
N ASP A 415 -14.93 10.24 -15.17
CA ASP A 415 -13.54 10.22 -15.65
C ASP A 415 -12.63 9.53 -14.62
N PRO A 416 -12.75 8.20 -14.47
CA PRO A 416 -11.95 7.44 -13.49
C PRO A 416 -10.44 7.40 -13.81
N LYS A 417 -10.03 7.90 -14.99
CA LYS A 417 -8.63 8.01 -15.40
C LYS A 417 -8.06 9.42 -15.20
N GLU A 418 -8.87 10.36 -14.70
CA GLU A 418 -8.45 11.73 -14.36
C GLU A 418 -7.83 12.49 -15.55
N MET A 419 -8.44 12.33 -16.74
CA MET A 419 -7.90 12.89 -17.99
C MET A 419 -8.37 14.33 -18.24
N VAL A 420 -9.50 14.74 -17.67
CA VAL A 420 -10.11 16.04 -17.91
C VAL A 420 -10.09 16.89 -16.65
N ASN A 421 -9.16 17.86 -16.60
CA ASN A 421 -9.12 18.83 -15.50
C ASN A 421 -10.25 19.85 -15.64
N LEU A 422 -11.19 19.85 -14.69
CA LEU A 422 -12.36 20.74 -14.64
C LEU A 422 -12.09 22.06 -13.88
N ALA A 423 -10.90 22.26 -13.35
CA ALA A 423 -10.60 23.44 -12.51
C ALA A 423 -10.71 24.78 -13.24
N GLU A 424 -10.51 24.78 -14.56
CA GLU A 424 -10.58 25.99 -15.39
C GLU A 424 -11.95 26.16 -16.11
N ASP A 425 -12.85 25.16 -16.00
CA ASP A 425 -14.17 25.23 -16.60
C ASP A 425 -15.12 26.08 -15.72
N PRO A 426 -15.66 27.19 -16.24
CA PRO A 426 -16.60 28.05 -15.49
C PRO A 426 -17.84 27.32 -14.97
N ALA A 427 -18.27 26.23 -15.61
CA ALA A 427 -19.39 25.41 -15.15
C ALA A 427 -19.12 24.72 -13.80
N PHE A 428 -17.87 24.54 -13.43
CA PHE A 428 -17.46 23.90 -12.18
C PHE A 428 -16.88 24.89 -11.14
N ALA A 429 -16.91 26.21 -11.39
CA ALA A 429 -16.34 27.22 -10.50
C ALA A 429 -16.90 27.14 -9.07
N GLU A 430 -18.21 26.95 -8.89
CA GLU A 430 -18.85 26.83 -7.58
C GLU A 430 -18.43 25.52 -6.89
N LYS A 431 -18.36 24.41 -7.62
CA LYS A 431 -17.87 23.12 -7.11
C LYS A 431 -16.43 23.24 -6.63
N LEU A 432 -15.55 23.83 -7.44
CA LEU A 432 -14.15 24.06 -7.10
C LEU A 432 -14.01 24.88 -5.83
N ALA A 433 -14.71 26.03 -5.76
CA ALA A 433 -14.65 26.91 -4.58
C ALA A 433 -15.13 26.18 -3.30
N THR A 434 -16.20 25.37 -3.42
CA THR A 434 -16.72 24.58 -2.30
C THR A 434 -15.69 23.55 -1.84
N MET A 435 -15.08 22.82 -2.76
CA MET A 435 -14.10 21.79 -2.40
C MET A 435 -12.81 22.40 -1.84
N GLN A 436 -12.38 23.55 -2.35
CA GLN A 436 -11.24 24.29 -1.77
C GLN A 436 -11.52 24.74 -0.33
N ALA A 437 -12.72 25.28 -0.06
CA ALA A 437 -13.13 25.64 1.29
C ALA A 437 -13.16 24.42 2.22
N THR A 438 -13.69 23.30 1.75
CA THR A 438 -13.72 22.03 2.50
C THR A 438 -12.31 21.51 2.74
N LEU A 439 -11.41 21.60 1.77
CA LEU A 439 -10.00 21.19 1.91
C LEU A 439 -9.32 21.96 3.06
N VAL A 440 -9.53 23.29 3.12
CA VAL A 440 -8.98 24.14 4.20
C VAL A 440 -9.57 23.77 5.56
N GLN A 441 -10.89 23.54 5.63
CA GLN A 441 -11.55 23.11 6.86
C GLN A 441 -11.03 21.74 7.33
N GLN A 442 -10.83 20.79 6.39
CA GLN A 442 -10.28 19.48 6.73
C GLN A 442 -8.82 19.57 7.15
N ALA A 443 -8.01 20.48 6.56
CA ALA A 443 -6.66 20.72 7.01
C ALA A 443 -6.59 21.14 8.49
N GLU A 444 -7.54 21.97 8.94
CA GLU A 444 -7.64 22.38 10.33
C GLU A 444 -8.03 21.21 11.24
N VAL A 445 -9.07 20.45 10.84
CA VAL A 445 -9.53 19.25 11.59
C VAL A 445 -8.44 18.20 11.74
N MET A 446 -7.64 18.01 10.67
CA MET A 446 -6.55 17.03 10.63
C MET A 446 -5.26 17.52 11.30
N GLY A 447 -5.17 18.78 11.69
CA GLY A 447 -3.96 19.37 12.26
C GLY A 447 -2.84 19.62 11.23
N ASP A 448 -3.17 19.69 9.93
CA ASP A 448 -2.17 19.86 8.86
C ASP A 448 -1.44 21.20 8.92
N PHE A 449 -2.08 22.26 9.43
CA PHE A 449 -1.43 23.55 9.63
C PHE A 449 -0.32 23.51 10.68
N GLU A 450 -0.40 22.58 11.64
CA GLU A 450 0.62 22.41 12.67
C GLU A 450 1.68 21.37 12.29
N PHE A 451 1.34 20.46 11.38
CA PHE A 451 2.27 19.48 10.86
C PHE A 451 3.36 20.16 10.01
N PRO A 452 4.66 19.87 10.22
CA PRO A 452 5.74 20.62 9.59
C PRO A 452 5.65 20.74 8.05
N GLN A 453 5.29 19.66 7.37
CA GLN A 453 5.13 19.65 5.91
C GLN A 453 3.85 20.38 5.47
N GLY A 454 2.79 20.29 6.27
CA GLY A 454 1.55 21.01 6.03
C GLY A 454 1.73 22.50 6.15
N LYS A 455 2.38 22.96 7.22
CA LYS A 455 2.74 24.38 7.39
C LYS A 455 3.49 24.94 6.18
N GLN A 456 4.51 24.20 5.70
CA GLN A 456 5.27 24.60 4.52
C GLN A 456 4.40 24.70 3.25
N PHE A 457 3.48 23.72 3.07
CA PHE A 457 2.55 23.74 1.94
C PHE A 457 1.64 24.97 1.97
N TRP A 458 1.01 25.25 3.11
CA TRP A 458 0.03 26.33 3.24
C TRP A 458 0.70 27.70 3.17
N GLU A 459 1.91 27.88 3.75
CA GLU A 459 2.72 29.09 3.61
C GLU A 459 3.11 29.33 2.14
N LYS A 460 3.57 28.29 1.44
CA LYS A 460 3.92 28.37 0.01
C LYS A 460 2.72 28.70 -0.86
N LYS A 461 1.58 28.08 -0.60
CA LYS A 461 0.32 28.36 -1.32
C LYS A 461 -0.10 29.82 -1.15
N ALA A 462 -0.01 30.37 0.07
CA ALA A 462 -0.32 31.77 0.33
C ALA A 462 0.66 32.73 -0.37
N GLU A 463 1.97 32.43 -0.38
CA GLU A 463 2.99 33.19 -1.12
C GLU A 463 2.67 33.26 -2.61
N LEU A 464 2.29 32.13 -3.21
CA LEU A 464 1.99 32.04 -4.65
C LEU A 464 0.67 32.73 -5.02
N ALA A 465 -0.31 32.75 -4.14
CA ALA A 465 -1.57 33.46 -4.34
C ALA A 465 -1.45 34.98 -4.26
N GLY A 466 -0.39 35.52 -3.61
CA GLY A 466 -0.10 36.94 -3.51
C GLY A 466 0.71 37.50 -4.66
N LYS A 467 1.14 36.68 -5.59
CA LYS A 467 1.89 37.05 -6.81
C LYS A 467 0.98 37.16 -8.01
#